data_776aab0295ef1e4c8be2101ff09c2294
#
_entry.id   776aab0295ef1e4c8be2101ff09c2294
#
_cell.length_a   1.000
_cell.length_b   1.000
_cell.length_c   1.000
_cell.angle_alpha   90.00
_cell.angle_beta   90.00
_cell.angle_gamma   90.00
#
_symmetry.space_group_name_H-M   'P 1'
#
loop_
_entity.id
_entity.type
_entity.pdbx_description
1 polymer ?
#
loop_
_entity_poly.entity_id
_entity_poly.type
_entity_poly.pdbx_seq_one_letter_code
_entity_poly.pdbx_strand_id
1 'polypeptide(L)'
;MVRIYTLTLAPSLDSATITQQIYPEGKLRCTAPVFEPGGGGINVARAIAHLGGSATAIFPAGGATGEHLVSLLADENVPVATVEAKDWTRQNLHVHVEASGEQYRFVMPGAALNEDEFRQLEEQVLEIESGAILVISGSLPPGVKLEKLTQLISAAQNQGIRCIIDSSGEALSAALAIGNIELVKPNQKELSALVNRELTQPDDVRKAAQEIVNSGKAKRVVVSLGPQGALGVDSENCIQVVPPPVKSQSTVGAGDSMVGAMTLKLAENASLEEMVRFGVAAGSAATLNQGTRLCSHDDTQKIYAYLSR
;
A
#
# COMPACT_ATOMS: atom_id res chain seq x y z
N MET A 1 3.51 18.57 13.62
CA MET A 1 3.79 17.54 12.58
C MET A 1 2.44 17.03 12.10
N VAL A 2 2.23 16.89 10.80
CA VAL A 2 0.98 16.35 10.23
C VAL A 2 0.82 14.90 10.67
N ARG A 3 -0.35 14.53 11.22
CA ARG A 3 -0.62 13.14 11.61
C ARG A 3 -0.98 12.29 10.41
N ILE A 4 -0.58 11.04 10.45
CA ILE A 4 -0.81 10.08 9.38
C ILE A 4 -1.63 8.91 9.92
N TYR A 5 -2.65 8.55 9.16
CA TYR A 5 -3.51 7.40 9.41
C TYR A 5 -3.54 6.52 8.17
N THR A 6 -3.71 5.22 8.36
CA THR A 6 -3.92 4.30 7.25
C THR A 6 -5.18 3.49 7.49
N LEU A 7 -5.96 3.25 6.44
CA LEU A 7 -7.15 2.40 6.47
C LEU A 7 -6.93 1.16 5.64
N THR A 8 -7.12 -0.01 6.25
CA THR A 8 -7.10 -1.32 5.59
C THR A 8 -8.42 -2.02 5.81
N LEU A 9 -9.25 -2.14 4.78
CA LEU A 9 -10.55 -2.80 4.91
C LEU A 9 -10.48 -4.34 4.87
N ALA A 10 -9.43 -4.90 4.25
CA ALA A 10 -9.21 -6.33 4.14
C ALA A 10 -7.82 -6.74 4.65
N PRO A 11 -7.54 -6.60 5.97
CA PRO A 11 -6.28 -7.00 6.57
C PRO A 11 -6.03 -8.51 6.42
N SER A 12 -4.78 -8.92 6.62
CA SER A 12 -4.40 -10.33 6.65
C SER A 12 -3.30 -10.59 7.67
N LEU A 13 -3.29 -11.81 8.20
CA LEU A 13 -2.11 -12.39 8.82
C LEU A 13 -1.39 -13.19 7.73
N ASP A 14 -0.23 -12.73 7.29
CA ASP A 14 0.52 -13.40 6.25
C ASP A 14 1.48 -14.40 6.87
N SER A 15 1.51 -15.63 6.36
CA SER A 15 2.48 -16.64 6.78
C SER A 15 3.39 -17.01 5.61
N ALA A 16 4.70 -17.00 5.85
CA ALA A 16 5.71 -17.38 4.88
C ALA A 16 6.42 -18.65 5.31
N THR A 17 6.62 -19.58 4.40
CA THR A 17 7.33 -20.85 4.65
C THR A 17 8.12 -21.27 3.42
N ILE A 18 9.00 -22.25 3.61
CA ILE A 18 9.85 -22.80 2.56
C ILE A 18 9.58 -24.30 2.44
N THR A 19 9.48 -24.80 1.21
CA THR A 19 9.47 -26.24 0.90
C THR A 19 10.52 -26.58 -0.14
N GLN A 20 11.00 -27.82 -0.13
CA GLN A 20 11.99 -28.28 -1.11
C GLN A 20 11.43 -28.28 -2.53
N GLN A 21 10.21 -28.77 -2.69
CA GLN A 21 9.52 -28.88 -3.99
C GLN A 21 8.00 -28.91 -3.82
N ILE A 22 7.27 -28.63 -4.89
CA ILE A 22 5.81 -28.76 -4.94
C ILE A 22 5.45 -29.90 -5.92
N TYR A 23 4.59 -30.82 -5.47
CA TYR A 23 4.04 -31.90 -6.27
C TYR A 23 2.62 -32.26 -5.79
N PRO A 24 1.75 -32.73 -6.69
CA PRO A 24 0.39 -33.10 -6.33
C PRO A 24 0.35 -34.40 -5.48
N GLU A 25 -0.76 -34.56 -4.76
CA GLU A 25 -1.13 -35.80 -4.02
C GLU A 25 -0.17 -36.25 -2.90
N GLY A 26 0.81 -35.44 -2.55
CA GLY A 26 1.77 -35.74 -1.49
C GLY A 26 1.73 -34.74 -0.33
N LYS A 27 2.36 -35.13 0.79
CA LYS A 27 2.57 -34.23 1.92
C LYS A 27 3.81 -33.39 1.68
N LEU A 28 3.60 -32.10 1.45
CA LEU A 28 4.69 -31.13 1.33
C LEU A 28 5.15 -30.72 2.73
N ARG A 29 6.39 -31.06 3.06
CA ARG A 29 6.97 -30.67 4.36
C ARG A 29 7.61 -29.30 4.23
N CYS A 30 7.15 -28.39 5.07
CA CYS A 30 7.60 -26.99 5.09
C CYS A 30 8.42 -26.72 6.35
N THR A 31 9.21 -25.66 6.32
CA THR A 31 9.84 -25.08 7.51
C THR A 31 8.77 -24.48 8.44
N ALA A 32 9.16 -24.14 9.68
CA ALA A 32 8.29 -23.38 10.56
C ALA A 32 7.88 -22.07 9.89
N PRO A 33 6.59 -21.69 9.92
CA PRO A 33 6.14 -20.47 9.28
C PRO A 33 6.63 -19.23 10.03
N VAL A 34 6.92 -18.16 9.28
CA VAL A 34 7.11 -16.81 9.81
C VAL A 34 5.81 -16.05 9.56
N PHE A 35 5.28 -15.43 10.60
CA PHE A 35 4.06 -14.62 10.52
C PHE A 35 4.42 -13.16 10.42
N GLU A 36 3.73 -12.44 9.54
CA GLU A 36 3.89 -11.00 9.32
C GLU A 36 2.52 -10.32 9.18
N PRO A 37 2.39 -9.07 9.67
CA PRO A 37 1.20 -8.29 9.39
C PRO A 37 1.04 -8.05 7.90
N GLY A 38 -0.18 -8.17 7.38
CA GLY A 38 -0.49 -7.96 5.97
C GLY A 38 -1.72 -7.08 5.76
N GLY A 39 -1.86 -6.59 4.53
CA GLY A 39 -2.85 -5.62 4.10
C GLY A 39 -2.21 -4.28 3.75
N GLY A 40 -2.65 -3.66 2.64
CA GLY A 40 -1.94 -2.51 2.06
C GLY A 40 -1.72 -1.36 3.03
N GLY A 41 -2.78 -0.85 3.67
CA GLY A 41 -2.64 0.25 4.64
C GLY A 41 -1.81 -0.12 5.88
N ILE A 42 -1.92 -1.35 6.36
CA ILE A 42 -1.06 -1.86 7.45
C ILE A 42 0.40 -1.85 7.01
N ASN A 43 0.71 -2.35 5.83
CA ASN A 43 2.07 -2.33 5.30
C ASN A 43 2.60 -0.91 5.10
N VAL A 44 1.75 0.04 4.69
CA VAL A 44 2.11 1.45 4.61
C VAL A 44 2.47 2.00 6.00
N ALA A 45 1.67 1.72 7.05
CA ALA A 45 1.96 2.15 8.42
C ALA A 45 3.27 1.55 8.94
N ARG A 46 3.51 0.26 8.69
CA ARG A 46 4.78 -0.43 9.02
C ARG A 46 5.97 0.20 8.29
N ALA A 47 5.84 0.46 6.99
CA ALA A 47 6.90 1.12 6.21
C ALA A 47 7.22 2.52 6.76
N ILE A 48 6.21 3.28 7.15
CA ILE A 48 6.38 4.58 7.82
C ILE A 48 7.16 4.42 9.13
N ALA A 49 6.81 3.43 9.96
CA ALA A 49 7.51 3.15 11.21
C ALA A 49 8.98 2.73 10.96
N HIS A 50 9.23 1.84 10.00
CA HIS A 50 10.59 1.44 9.59
C HIS A 50 11.44 2.63 9.11
N LEU A 51 10.81 3.65 8.52
CA LEU A 51 11.49 4.87 8.06
C LEU A 51 11.63 5.95 9.16
N GLY A 52 11.25 5.63 10.40
CA GLY A 52 11.38 6.52 11.56
C GLY A 52 10.21 7.50 11.74
N GLY A 53 9.12 7.33 11.00
CA GLY A 53 7.87 8.07 11.17
C GLY A 53 6.88 7.36 12.10
N SER A 54 5.65 7.88 12.14
CA SER A 54 4.54 7.26 12.87
C SER A 54 3.24 7.42 12.09
N ALA A 55 2.47 6.33 12.00
CA ALA A 55 1.13 6.33 11.43
C ALA A 55 0.24 5.39 12.26
N THR A 56 -1.02 5.79 12.48
CA THR A 56 -2.01 4.93 13.14
C THR A 56 -2.72 4.07 12.10
N ALA A 57 -2.63 2.75 12.24
CA ALA A 57 -3.31 1.80 11.35
C ALA A 57 -4.74 1.54 11.84
N ILE A 58 -5.74 1.86 11.00
CA ILE A 58 -7.17 1.61 11.23
C ILE A 58 -7.57 0.38 10.43
N PHE A 59 -8.09 -0.66 11.08
CA PHE A 59 -8.51 -1.88 10.40
C PHE A 59 -9.44 -2.76 11.25
N PRO A 60 -10.26 -3.63 10.64
CA PRO A 60 -11.05 -4.62 11.36
C PRO A 60 -10.14 -5.80 11.78
N ALA A 61 -10.26 -6.26 13.01
CA ALA A 61 -9.52 -7.41 13.53
C ALA A 61 -10.49 -8.43 14.13
N GLY A 62 -10.47 -9.68 13.65
CA GLY A 62 -11.37 -10.72 14.13
C GLY A 62 -10.66 -12.04 14.41
N GLY A 63 -11.10 -12.70 15.49
CA GLY A 63 -10.61 -14.00 15.93
C GLY A 63 -9.12 -14.03 16.30
N ALA A 64 -8.59 -15.21 16.57
CA ALA A 64 -7.19 -15.39 16.99
C ALA A 64 -6.17 -14.89 15.97
N THR A 65 -6.49 -14.89 14.67
CA THR A 65 -5.63 -14.34 13.62
C THR A 65 -5.58 -12.81 13.68
N GLY A 66 -6.69 -12.15 14.02
CA GLY A 66 -6.75 -10.70 14.25
C GLY A 66 -5.97 -10.31 15.50
N GLU A 67 -6.11 -11.04 16.60
CA GLU A 67 -5.33 -10.82 17.82
C GLU A 67 -3.82 -10.97 17.57
N HIS A 68 -3.41 -12.00 16.82
CA HIS A 68 -2.01 -12.21 16.46
C HIS A 68 -1.48 -11.07 15.58
N LEU A 69 -2.27 -10.62 14.61
CA LEU A 69 -1.93 -9.46 13.77
C LEU A 69 -1.66 -8.21 14.61
N VAL A 70 -2.54 -7.91 15.58
CA VAL A 70 -2.38 -6.76 16.49
C VAL A 70 -1.11 -6.90 17.34
N SER A 71 -0.83 -8.12 17.86
CA SER A 71 0.39 -8.38 18.63
C SER A 71 1.66 -8.12 17.81
N LEU A 72 1.71 -8.58 16.57
CA LEU A 72 2.86 -8.34 15.69
C LEU A 72 3.07 -6.84 15.38
N LEU A 73 1.99 -6.08 15.22
CA LEU A 73 2.08 -4.62 15.03
C LEU A 73 2.56 -3.90 16.29
N ALA A 74 2.18 -4.39 17.47
CA ALA A 74 2.70 -3.86 18.72
C ALA A 74 4.21 -4.10 18.87
N ASP A 75 4.71 -5.27 18.45
CA ASP A 75 6.16 -5.58 18.45
C ASP A 75 6.95 -4.65 17.51
N GLU A 76 6.32 -4.18 16.43
CA GLU A 76 6.89 -3.20 15.50
C GLU A 76 6.65 -1.73 15.93
N ASN A 77 6.03 -1.49 17.10
CA ASN A 77 5.65 -0.17 17.60
C ASN A 77 4.74 0.63 16.63
N VAL A 78 3.87 -0.04 15.88
CA VAL A 78 2.87 0.59 15.01
C VAL A 78 1.60 0.85 15.82
N PRO A 79 1.17 2.11 16.01
CA PRO A 79 -0.09 2.42 16.65
C PRO A 79 -1.27 1.86 15.86
N VAL A 80 -2.23 1.29 16.54
CA VAL A 80 -3.42 0.69 15.90
C VAL A 80 -4.71 1.27 16.49
N ALA A 81 -5.73 1.36 15.63
CA ALA A 81 -7.12 1.62 15.99
C ALA A 81 -7.96 0.53 15.30
N THR A 82 -8.43 -0.44 16.08
CA THR A 82 -9.10 -1.62 15.54
C THR A 82 -10.59 -1.58 15.81
N VAL A 83 -11.36 -2.14 14.88
CA VAL A 83 -12.76 -2.51 15.08
C VAL A 83 -12.82 -4.03 15.22
N GLU A 84 -13.54 -4.51 16.23
CA GLU A 84 -13.76 -5.94 16.40
C GLU A 84 -14.62 -6.47 15.25
N ALA A 85 -14.10 -7.44 14.49
CA ALA A 85 -14.80 -8.09 13.41
C ALA A 85 -15.28 -9.49 13.82
N LYS A 86 -16.51 -9.85 13.41
CA LYS A 86 -17.10 -11.17 13.66
C LYS A 86 -16.34 -12.28 12.95
N ASP A 87 -16.00 -12.04 11.68
CA ASP A 87 -15.25 -12.99 10.89
C ASP A 87 -13.75 -12.89 11.17
N TRP A 88 -13.08 -14.03 11.20
CA TRP A 88 -11.65 -14.08 11.47
C TRP A 88 -10.86 -13.34 10.38
N THR A 89 -9.87 -12.58 10.80
CA THR A 89 -8.89 -12.00 9.86
C THR A 89 -8.30 -13.11 8.99
N ARG A 90 -8.34 -12.92 7.67
CA ARG A 90 -7.81 -13.93 6.73
C ARG A 90 -6.33 -14.21 6.96
N GLN A 91 -5.92 -15.43 6.67
CA GLN A 91 -4.51 -15.81 6.67
C GLN A 91 -4.10 -16.15 5.24
N ASN A 92 -3.12 -15.43 4.70
CA ASN A 92 -2.50 -15.77 3.43
C ASN A 92 -1.30 -16.69 3.66
N LEU A 93 -0.95 -17.50 2.66
CA LEU A 93 0.20 -18.38 2.70
C LEU A 93 1.14 -18.10 1.53
N HIS A 94 2.39 -17.80 1.85
CA HIS A 94 3.48 -17.62 0.89
C HIS A 94 4.45 -18.79 1.00
N VAL A 95 4.67 -19.49 -0.09
CA VAL A 95 5.55 -20.66 -0.13
C VAL A 95 6.70 -20.38 -1.09
N HIS A 96 7.93 -20.41 -0.59
CA HIS A 96 9.13 -20.41 -1.42
C HIS A 96 9.56 -21.84 -1.69
N VAL A 97 9.84 -22.17 -2.96
CA VAL A 97 10.27 -23.51 -3.40
C VAL A 97 11.76 -23.47 -3.67
N GLU A 98 12.56 -24.13 -2.84
CA GLU A 98 14.03 -24.10 -2.96
C GLU A 98 14.54 -24.65 -4.29
N ALA A 99 13.96 -25.77 -4.77
CA ALA A 99 14.43 -26.44 -5.97
C ALA A 99 14.28 -25.62 -7.25
N SER A 100 13.21 -24.79 -7.34
CA SER A 100 12.93 -23.98 -8.54
C SER A 100 13.22 -22.47 -8.33
N GLY A 101 13.35 -22.02 -7.09
CA GLY A 101 13.43 -20.60 -6.74
C GLY A 101 12.09 -19.84 -6.90
N GLU A 102 11.00 -20.57 -7.21
CA GLU A 102 9.68 -19.98 -7.42
C GLU A 102 8.99 -19.64 -6.10
N GLN A 103 8.04 -18.69 -6.18
CA GLN A 103 7.17 -18.33 -5.07
C GLN A 103 5.70 -18.56 -5.42
N TYR A 104 4.99 -19.23 -4.54
CA TYR A 104 3.55 -19.43 -4.64
C TYR A 104 2.85 -18.63 -3.56
N ARG A 105 1.79 -17.90 -3.95
CA ARG A 105 1.01 -17.05 -3.04
C ARG A 105 -0.43 -17.51 -3.05
N PHE A 106 -0.88 -18.05 -1.93
CA PHE A 106 -2.27 -18.42 -1.70
C PHE A 106 -2.95 -17.27 -0.96
N VAL A 107 -3.70 -16.46 -1.71
CA VAL A 107 -4.37 -15.27 -1.17
C VAL A 107 -5.83 -15.62 -0.93
N MET A 108 -6.24 -15.55 0.34
CA MET A 108 -7.62 -15.84 0.74
C MET A 108 -8.50 -14.59 0.59
N PRO A 109 -9.83 -14.77 0.40
CA PRO A 109 -10.76 -13.64 0.45
C PRO A 109 -10.62 -12.88 1.78
N GLY A 110 -10.84 -11.56 1.76
CA GLY A 110 -10.95 -10.78 2.99
C GLY A 110 -12.13 -11.25 3.85
N ALA A 111 -12.02 -11.09 5.15
CA ALA A 111 -13.15 -11.27 6.05
C ALA A 111 -14.31 -10.37 5.62
N ALA A 112 -15.54 -10.89 5.60
CA ALA A 112 -16.68 -10.07 5.28
C ALA A 112 -16.90 -9.03 6.39
N LEU A 113 -17.25 -7.81 6.01
CA LEU A 113 -17.63 -6.76 6.95
C LEU A 113 -19.13 -6.54 6.88
N ASN A 114 -19.79 -6.58 8.03
CA ASN A 114 -21.17 -6.18 8.14
C ASN A 114 -21.32 -4.65 8.22
N GLU A 115 -22.54 -4.14 8.19
CA GLU A 115 -22.79 -2.70 8.18
C GLU A 115 -22.37 -2.00 9.48
N ASP A 116 -22.48 -2.66 10.64
CA ASP A 116 -22.09 -2.09 11.92
C ASP A 116 -20.57 -2.01 12.06
N GLU A 117 -19.84 -3.02 11.62
CA GLU A 117 -18.38 -3.03 11.59
C GLU A 117 -17.84 -1.93 10.65
N PHE A 118 -18.44 -1.81 9.46
CA PHE A 118 -18.05 -0.73 8.54
C PHE A 118 -18.35 0.65 9.12
N ARG A 119 -19.51 0.84 9.75
CA ARG A 119 -19.90 2.09 10.42
C ARG A 119 -18.91 2.46 11.53
N GLN A 120 -18.44 1.51 12.35
CA GLN A 120 -17.43 1.77 13.37
C GLN A 120 -16.09 2.21 12.75
N LEU A 121 -15.67 1.62 11.61
CA LEU A 121 -14.48 2.08 10.87
C LEU A 121 -14.69 3.50 10.33
N GLU A 122 -15.88 3.79 9.80
CA GLU A 122 -16.24 5.13 9.33
C GLU A 122 -16.19 6.15 10.46
N GLU A 123 -16.76 5.84 11.64
CA GLU A 123 -16.70 6.70 12.84
C GLU A 123 -15.24 7.00 13.23
N GLN A 124 -14.35 5.99 13.26
CA GLN A 124 -12.93 6.21 13.55
C GLN A 124 -12.24 7.11 12.51
N VAL A 125 -12.57 6.96 11.24
CA VAL A 125 -12.04 7.83 10.18
C VAL A 125 -12.55 9.26 10.35
N LEU A 126 -13.81 9.44 10.73
CA LEU A 126 -14.41 10.75 10.91
C LEU A 126 -14.00 11.44 12.23
N GLU A 127 -13.31 10.75 13.14
CA GLU A 127 -12.66 11.35 14.32
C GLU A 127 -11.25 11.90 14.00
N ILE A 128 -10.72 11.66 12.81
CA ILE A 128 -9.42 12.18 12.38
C ILE A 128 -9.48 13.72 12.25
N GLU A 129 -8.48 14.39 12.77
CA GLU A 129 -8.40 15.85 12.71
C GLU A 129 -8.20 16.39 11.28
N SER A 130 -8.72 17.59 11.04
CA SER A 130 -8.53 18.30 9.76
C SER A 130 -7.03 18.55 9.49
N GLY A 131 -6.63 18.42 8.23
CA GLY A 131 -5.24 18.57 7.79
C GLY A 131 -4.39 17.30 7.92
N ALA A 132 -4.88 16.27 8.58
CA ALA A 132 -4.22 14.96 8.63
C ALA A 132 -4.20 14.28 7.25
N ILE A 133 -3.37 13.25 7.12
CA ILE A 133 -3.29 12.40 5.92
C ILE A 133 -3.91 11.05 6.24
N LEU A 134 -4.82 10.59 5.38
CA LEU A 134 -5.40 9.25 5.43
C LEU A 134 -4.98 8.48 4.17
N VAL A 135 -4.25 7.39 4.36
CA VAL A 135 -3.90 6.46 3.28
C VAL A 135 -4.91 5.31 3.27
N ILE A 136 -5.68 5.17 2.21
CA ILE A 136 -6.58 4.04 1.99
C ILE A 136 -5.91 3.11 1.00
N SER A 137 -5.48 1.92 1.48
CA SER A 137 -4.72 0.98 0.66
C SER A 137 -5.20 -0.45 0.84
N GLY A 138 -5.21 -1.19 -0.26
CA GLY A 138 -5.62 -2.58 -0.34
C GLY A 138 -6.96 -2.78 -1.07
N SER A 139 -7.49 -4.00 -0.98
CA SER A 139 -8.73 -4.42 -1.62
C SER A 139 -9.96 -4.19 -0.74
N LEU A 140 -11.13 -4.11 -1.39
CA LEU A 140 -12.40 -4.16 -0.68
C LEU A 140 -12.72 -5.60 -0.26
N PRO A 141 -13.16 -5.81 0.99
CA PRO A 141 -13.63 -7.12 1.44
C PRO A 141 -15.06 -7.39 0.94
N PRO A 142 -15.50 -8.65 0.96
CA PRO A 142 -16.91 -8.99 0.78
C PRO A 142 -17.81 -8.20 1.74
N GLY A 143 -19.00 -7.81 1.26
CA GLY A 143 -19.96 -7.03 2.05
C GLY A 143 -19.82 -5.51 1.95
N VAL A 144 -18.66 -5.00 1.57
CA VAL A 144 -18.45 -3.56 1.37
C VAL A 144 -18.67 -3.18 -0.10
N LYS A 145 -19.67 -2.33 -0.34
CA LYS A 145 -19.98 -1.80 -1.66
C LYS A 145 -19.08 -0.61 -2.00
N LEU A 146 -18.84 -0.38 -3.29
CA LEU A 146 -18.06 0.78 -3.78
C LEU A 146 -18.62 2.11 -3.30
N GLU A 147 -19.96 2.22 -3.23
CA GLU A 147 -20.63 3.43 -2.77
C GLU A 147 -20.28 3.78 -1.33
N LYS A 148 -20.09 2.78 -0.46
CA LYS A 148 -19.64 2.99 0.93
C LYS A 148 -18.22 3.57 0.99
N LEU A 149 -17.31 3.02 0.19
CA LEU A 149 -15.95 3.54 0.08
C LEU A 149 -15.94 4.99 -0.42
N THR A 150 -16.70 5.29 -1.47
CA THR A 150 -16.75 6.65 -2.04
C THR A 150 -17.38 7.66 -1.09
N GLN A 151 -18.42 7.26 -0.34
CA GLN A 151 -19.01 8.08 0.71
C GLN A 151 -18.02 8.38 1.83
N LEU A 152 -17.28 7.36 2.29
CA LEU A 152 -16.23 7.53 3.31
C LEU A 152 -15.12 8.50 2.86
N ILE A 153 -14.61 8.33 1.64
CA ILE A 153 -13.58 9.23 1.09
C ILE A 153 -14.12 10.66 1.00
N SER A 154 -15.33 10.85 0.49
CA SER A 154 -15.96 12.17 0.37
C SER A 154 -16.17 12.82 1.73
N ALA A 155 -16.61 12.06 2.73
CA ALA A 155 -16.80 12.55 4.10
C ALA A 155 -15.46 12.97 4.73
N ALA A 156 -14.42 12.16 4.57
CA ALA A 156 -13.06 12.49 5.04
C ALA A 156 -12.54 13.78 4.38
N GLN A 157 -12.69 13.92 3.06
CA GLN A 157 -12.28 15.14 2.35
C GLN A 157 -13.06 16.38 2.81
N ASN A 158 -14.36 16.25 3.08
CA ASN A 158 -15.20 17.35 3.59
C ASN A 158 -14.77 17.82 4.99
N GLN A 159 -14.11 16.97 5.76
CA GLN A 159 -13.47 17.34 7.03
C GLN A 159 -12.07 17.93 6.87
N GLY A 160 -11.58 18.06 5.64
CA GLY A 160 -10.24 18.56 5.36
C GLY A 160 -9.14 17.52 5.50
N ILE A 161 -9.47 16.22 5.53
CA ILE A 161 -8.49 15.13 5.54
C ILE A 161 -7.94 14.94 4.13
N ARG A 162 -6.62 14.80 4.02
CA ARG A 162 -5.90 14.61 2.76
C ARG A 162 -5.85 13.13 2.41
N CYS A 163 -6.65 12.67 1.46
CA CYS A 163 -6.76 11.24 1.12
C CYS A 163 -5.73 10.81 0.08
N ILE A 164 -4.96 9.77 0.40
CA ILE A 164 -4.07 9.04 -0.52
C ILE A 164 -4.74 7.71 -0.83
N ILE A 165 -4.79 7.32 -2.10
CA ILE A 165 -5.43 6.08 -2.55
C ILE A 165 -4.41 5.17 -3.24
N ASP A 166 -4.22 3.98 -2.67
CA ASP A 166 -3.42 2.90 -3.26
C ASP A 166 -4.27 1.64 -3.35
N SER A 167 -5.10 1.59 -4.37
CA SER A 167 -6.03 0.51 -4.66
C SER A 167 -6.00 0.20 -6.16
N SER A 168 -6.78 -0.77 -6.60
CA SER A 168 -6.82 -1.20 -8.00
C SER A 168 -8.26 -1.35 -8.52
N GLY A 169 -8.38 -1.51 -9.84
CA GLY A 169 -9.65 -1.80 -10.49
C GLY A 169 -10.73 -0.76 -10.23
N GLU A 170 -11.94 -1.26 -9.95
CA GLU A 170 -13.13 -0.41 -9.76
C GLU A 170 -13.00 0.51 -8.54
N ALA A 171 -12.35 0.08 -7.46
CA ALA A 171 -12.17 0.89 -6.27
C ALA A 171 -11.31 2.14 -6.55
N LEU A 172 -10.22 1.99 -7.31
CA LEU A 172 -9.38 3.11 -7.72
C LEU A 172 -10.14 4.05 -8.67
N SER A 173 -10.88 3.50 -9.64
CA SER A 173 -11.68 4.28 -10.57
C SER A 173 -12.77 5.09 -9.85
N ALA A 174 -13.47 4.48 -8.91
CA ALA A 174 -14.50 5.12 -8.12
C ALA A 174 -13.95 6.22 -7.21
N ALA A 175 -12.81 6.00 -6.57
CA ALA A 175 -12.13 7.02 -5.76
C ALA A 175 -11.71 8.22 -6.60
N LEU A 176 -11.14 8.00 -7.79
CA LEU A 176 -10.76 9.07 -8.71
C LEU A 176 -11.96 9.84 -9.28
N ALA A 177 -13.14 9.21 -9.37
CA ALA A 177 -14.37 9.89 -9.81
C ALA A 177 -14.86 10.95 -8.80
N ILE A 178 -14.53 10.81 -7.52
CA ILE A 178 -14.82 11.81 -6.48
C ILE A 178 -14.04 13.10 -6.76
N GLY A 179 -12.80 12.97 -7.20
CA GLY A 179 -11.86 14.10 -7.41
C GLY A 179 -11.11 14.52 -6.15
N ASN A 180 -10.20 15.47 -6.32
CA ASN A 180 -9.41 16.08 -5.25
C ASN A 180 -8.62 15.08 -4.37
N ILE A 181 -8.27 13.90 -4.92
CA ILE A 181 -7.41 12.94 -4.22
C ILE A 181 -5.99 13.54 -4.11
N GLU A 182 -5.40 13.47 -2.94
CA GLU A 182 -4.09 14.09 -2.68
C GLU A 182 -2.96 13.42 -3.46
N LEU A 183 -2.97 12.07 -3.49
CA LEU A 183 -2.00 11.24 -4.21
C LEU A 183 -2.62 9.90 -4.60
N VAL A 184 -2.36 9.45 -5.81
CA VAL A 184 -2.61 8.07 -6.24
C VAL A 184 -1.33 7.44 -6.78
N LYS A 185 -1.15 6.13 -6.54
CA LYS A 185 0.02 5.39 -7.02
C LYS A 185 -0.37 4.18 -7.87
N PRO A 186 -0.89 4.31 -9.08
CA PRO A 186 -1.09 3.17 -9.96
C PRO A 186 0.24 2.61 -10.47
N ASN A 187 0.28 1.32 -10.80
CA ASN A 187 1.28 0.80 -11.71
C ASN A 187 0.85 1.05 -13.17
N GLN A 188 1.74 0.76 -14.14
CA GLN A 188 1.46 1.01 -15.56
C GLN A 188 0.22 0.27 -16.07
N LYS A 189 -0.04 -0.97 -15.59
CA LYS A 189 -1.22 -1.76 -15.99
C LYS A 189 -2.51 -1.16 -15.41
N GLU A 190 -2.47 -0.75 -14.15
CA GLU A 190 -3.59 -0.08 -13.49
C GLU A 190 -3.91 1.26 -14.14
N LEU A 191 -2.88 2.05 -14.47
CA LEU A 191 -3.08 3.30 -15.21
C LEU A 191 -3.68 3.04 -16.59
N SER A 192 -3.19 2.03 -17.31
CA SER A 192 -3.74 1.61 -18.62
C SER A 192 -5.22 1.25 -18.52
N ALA A 193 -5.60 0.50 -17.50
CA ALA A 193 -7.00 0.15 -17.23
C ALA A 193 -7.85 1.38 -16.87
N LEU A 194 -7.33 2.32 -16.07
CA LEU A 194 -8.01 3.56 -15.69
C LEU A 194 -8.35 4.44 -16.89
N VAL A 195 -7.46 4.54 -17.86
CA VAL A 195 -7.66 5.37 -19.05
C VAL A 195 -8.23 4.58 -20.23
N ASN A 196 -8.50 3.29 -20.05
CA ASN A 196 -9.04 2.36 -21.04
C ASN A 196 -8.29 2.39 -22.37
N ARG A 197 -6.96 2.42 -22.30
CA ARG A 197 -6.06 2.36 -23.47
C ARG A 197 -4.72 1.75 -23.12
N GLU A 198 -4.05 1.10 -24.06
CA GLU A 198 -2.70 0.61 -23.88
C GLU A 198 -1.70 1.77 -23.78
N LEU A 199 -0.78 1.67 -22.84
CA LEU A 199 0.28 2.64 -22.58
C LEU A 199 1.63 1.95 -22.84
N THR A 200 2.03 1.90 -24.11
CA THR A 200 3.24 1.16 -24.53
C THR A 200 4.50 2.01 -24.52
N GLN A 201 4.37 3.32 -24.68
CA GLN A 201 5.49 4.25 -24.70
C GLN A 201 5.53 5.09 -23.41
N PRO A 202 6.72 5.51 -22.95
CA PRO A 202 6.85 6.38 -21.78
C PRO A 202 6.01 7.66 -21.86
N ASP A 203 5.90 8.24 -23.07
CA ASP A 203 5.09 9.43 -23.32
C ASP A 203 3.59 9.18 -23.13
N ASP A 204 3.09 7.99 -23.41
CA ASP A 204 1.68 7.64 -23.20
C ASP A 204 1.38 7.57 -21.70
N VAL A 205 2.30 7.00 -20.92
CA VAL A 205 2.19 6.93 -19.45
C VAL A 205 2.17 8.35 -18.86
N ARG A 206 3.07 9.22 -19.32
CA ARG A 206 3.14 10.62 -18.88
C ARG A 206 1.86 11.36 -19.18
N LYS A 207 1.36 11.28 -20.43
CA LYS A 207 0.10 11.94 -20.84
C LYS A 207 -1.09 11.45 -20.04
N ALA A 208 -1.21 10.13 -19.82
CA ALA A 208 -2.29 9.55 -19.03
C ALA A 208 -2.28 10.02 -17.56
N ALA A 209 -1.11 10.08 -16.93
CA ALA A 209 -0.96 10.61 -15.59
C ALA A 209 -1.32 12.12 -15.53
N GLN A 210 -0.88 12.90 -16.53
CA GLN A 210 -1.19 14.33 -16.63
C GLN A 210 -2.68 14.60 -16.84
N GLU A 211 -3.38 13.75 -17.62
CA GLU A 211 -4.84 13.85 -17.80
C GLU A 211 -5.59 13.68 -16.49
N ILE A 212 -5.16 12.77 -15.62
CA ILE A 212 -5.77 12.58 -14.29
C ILE A 212 -5.57 13.84 -13.43
N VAL A 213 -4.37 14.41 -13.42
CA VAL A 213 -4.08 15.63 -12.67
C VAL A 213 -4.87 16.82 -13.24
N ASN A 214 -4.82 17.04 -14.55
CA ASN A 214 -5.47 18.17 -15.20
C ASN A 214 -7.00 18.14 -15.08
N SER A 215 -7.58 16.96 -14.94
CA SER A 215 -9.03 16.79 -14.71
C SER A 215 -9.45 17.02 -13.26
N GLY A 216 -8.51 17.33 -12.34
CA GLY A 216 -8.78 17.53 -10.91
C GLY A 216 -9.11 16.25 -10.14
N LYS A 217 -8.94 15.07 -10.74
CA LYS A 217 -9.19 13.80 -10.07
C LYS A 217 -8.20 13.52 -8.96
N ALA A 218 -6.92 13.83 -9.19
CA ALA A 218 -5.89 13.76 -8.17
C ALA A 218 -4.95 14.97 -8.30
N LYS A 219 -4.38 15.42 -7.18
CA LYS A 219 -3.36 16.47 -7.17
C LYS A 219 -2.01 15.96 -7.64
N ARG A 220 -1.72 14.69 -7.32
CA ARG A 220 -0.47 14.00 -7.68
C ARG A 220 -0.76 12.59 -8.15
N VAL A 221 -0.08 12.19 -9.20
CA VAL A 221 -0.08 10.80 -9.72
C VAL A 221 1.35 10.31 -9.74
N VAL A 222 1.63 9.19 -9.07
CA VAL A 222 2.95 8.54 -9.14
C VAL A 222 2.77 7.15 -9.73
N VAL A 223 3.27 6.96 -10.96
CA VAL A 223 3.16 5.69 -11.67
C VAL A 223 4.38 4.84 -11.39
N SER A 224 4.20 3.68 -10.75
CA SER A 224 5.29 2.73 -10.56
C SER A 224 5.58 1.95 -11.83
N LEU A 225 6.88 1.88 -12.21
CA LEU A 225 7.37 1.32 -13.48
C LEU A 225 8.29 0.12 -13.25
N GLY A 226 8.19 -0.53 -12.10
CA GLY A 226 9.05 -1.65 -11.72
C GLY A 226 10.53 -1.26 -11.70
N PRO A 227 11.42 -2.01 -12.41
CA PRO A 227 12.86 -1.69 -12.42
C PRO A 227 13.19 -0.32 -13.02
N GLN A 228 12.27 0.30 -13.76
CA GLN A 228 12.43 1.64 -14.32
C GLN A 228 12.06 2.75 -13.33
N GLY A 229 11.76 2.40 -12.07
CA GLY A 229 11.47 3.35 -11.00
C GLY A 229 10.05 3.87 -11.02
N ALA A 230 9.89 5.18 -11.03
CA ALA A 230 8.57 5.80 -11.05
C ALA A 230 8.54 7.13 -11.80
N LEU A 231 7.37 7.43 -12.35
CA LEU A 231 7.02 8.72 -12.93
C LEU A 231 6.08 9.45 -11.99
N GLY A 232 6.48 10.64 -11.52
CA GLY A 232 5.64 11.53 -10.71
C GLY A 232 5.13 12.72 -11.53
N VAL A 233 3.85 13.05 -11.37
CA VAL A 233 3.19 14.17 -12.04
C VAL A 233 2.33 14.94 -11.05
N ASP A 234 2.46 16.27 -11.07
CA ASP A 234 1.54 17.21 -10.45
C ASP A 234 1.13 18.33 -11.45
N SER A 235 0.51 19.40 -10.98
CA SER A 235 0.06 20.50 -11.84
C SER A 235 1.21 21.27 -12.52
N GLU A 236 2.42 21.23 -11.96
CA GLU A 236 3.55 22.05 -12.38
C GLU A 236 4.70 21.21 -12.92
N ASN A 237 4.84 19.96 -12.41
CA ASN A 237 6.02 19.16 -12.60
C ASN A 237 5.68 17.76 -13.15
N CYS A 238 6.62 17.25 -13.93
CA CYS A 238 6.62 15.86 -14.38
C CYS A 238 8.06 15.34 -14.28
N ILE A 239 8.29 14.36 -13.45
CA ILE A 239 9.62 13.82 -13.18
C ILE A 239 9.63 12.31 -13.28
N GLN A 240 10.74 11.75 -13.74
CA GLN A 240 10.99 10.32 -13.68
C GLN A 240 12.24 10.06 -12.83
N VAL A 241 12.12 9.13 -11.90
CA VAL A 241 13.22 8.69 -11.04
C VAL A 241 13.50 7.23 -11.31
N VAL A 242 14.73 6.91 -11.70
CA VAL A 242 15.20 5.54 -11.97
C VAL A 242 16.15 5.10 -10.85
N PRO A 243 15.88 3.99 -10.14
CA PRO A 243 16.78 3.52 -9.10
C PRO A 243 18.07 2.95 -9.66
N PRO A 244 19.14 2.85 -8.84
CA PRO A 244 20.29 2.05 -9.23
C PRO A 244 19.87 0.58 -9.43
N PRO A 245 20.60 -0.17 -10.25
CA PRO A 245 20.33 -1.60 -10.40
C PRO A 245 20.55 -2.32 -9.07
N VAL A 246 19.50 -3.00 -8.59
CA VAL A 246 19.52 -3.79 -7.37
C VAL A 246 19.24 -5.27 -7.67
N LYS A 247 19.84 -6.18 -6.92
CA LYS A 247 19.53 -7.60 -7.02
C LYS A 247 18.24 -7.87 -6.23
N SER A 248 17.11 -7.79 -6.92
CA SER A 248 15.80 -8.03 -6.31
C SER A 248 15.66 -9.49 -5.84
N GLN A 249 15.16 -9.69 -4.62
CA GLN A 249 14.82 -10.98 -4.04
C GLN A 249 13.29 -11.19 -4.00
N SER A 250 12.53 -10.12 -3.77
CA SER A 250 11.06 -10.13 -3.78
C SER A 250 10.54 -8.78 -4.24
N THR A 251 9.35 -8.74 -4.80
CA THR A 251 8.66 -7.48 -5.15
C THR A 251 7.47 -7.18 -4.23
N VAL A 252 7.24 -8.05 -3.25
CA VAL A 252 6.14 -7.87 -2.27
C VAL A 252 6.47 -6.70 -1.35
N GLY A 253 5.48 -5.88 -1.06
CA GLY A 253 5.63 -4.73 -0.17
C GLY A 253 6.41 -3.54 -0.75
N ALA A 254 6.97 -3.65 -1.97
CA ALA A 254 7.67 -2.53 -2.61
C ALA A 254 6.72 -1.35 -2.90
N GLY A 255 5.50 -1.63 -3.34
CA GLY A 255 4.45 -0.62 -3.53
C GLY A 255 4.07 0.08 -2.24
N ASP A 256 3.81 -0.71 -1.19
CA ASP A 256 3.41 -0.19 0.13
C ASP A 256 4.54 0.64 0.76
N SER A 257 5.80 0.16 0.64
CA SER A 257 6.99 0.90 1.08
C SER A 257 7.15 2.23 0.35
N MET A 258 6.89 2.25 -0.95
CA MET A 258 6.89 3.46 -1.75
C MET A 258 5.82 4.45 -1.28
N VAL A 259 4.57 3.99 -1.05
CA VAL A 259 3.48 4.82 -0.54
C VAL A 259 3.81 5.37 0.83
N GLY A 260 4.34 4.54 1.75
CA GLY A 260 4.75 4.98 3.09
C GLY A 260 5.79 6.09 3.05
N ALA A 261 6.84 5.92 2.25
CA ALA A 261 7.90 6.92 2.07
C ALA A 261 7.36 8.22 1.46
N MET A 262 6.54 8.13 0.41
CA MET A 262 5.91 9.31 -0.20
C MET A 262 4.98 10.05 0.76
N THR A 263 4.25 9.30 1.59
CA THR A 263 3.35 9.87 2.60
C THR A 263 4.13 10.66 3.65
N LEU A 264 5.28 10.17 4.10
CA LEU A 264 6.17 10.90 5.00
C LEU A 264 6.64 12.22 4.38
N LYS A 265 7.11 12.19 3.14
CA LYS A 265 7.55 13.40 2.43
C LYS A 265 6.41 14.38 2.18
N LEU A 266 5.21 13.88 1.91
CA LEU A 266 4.02 14.70 1.79
C LEU A 266 3.64 15.38 3.12
N ALA A 267 3.80 14.68 4.25
CA ALA A 267 3.58 15.25 5.59
C ALA A 267 4.61 16.34 5.95
N GLU A 268 5.80 16.27 5.38
CA GLU A 268 6.87 17.28 5.49
C GLU A 268 6.69 18.45 4.51
N ASN A 269 5.68 18.43 3.63
CA ASN A 269 5.47 19.37 2.51
C ASN A 269 6.68 19.42 1.54
N ALA A 270 7.35 18.30 1.33
CA ALA A 270 8.44 18.17 0.38
C ALA A 270 7.96 18.35 -1.07
N SER A 271 8.89 18.68 -1.97
CA SER A 271 8.65 18.78 -3.41
C SER A 271 8.22 17.41 -4.00
N LEU A 272 7.57 17.46 -5.18
CA LEU A 272 7.25 16.23 -5.92
C LEU A 272 8.50 15.37 -6.15
N GLU A 273 9.61 16.02 -6.50
CA GLU A 273 10.87 15.35 -6.79
C GLU A 273 11.42 14.61 -5.57
N GLU A 274 11.49 15.25 -4.41
CA GLU A 274 11.95 14.62 -3.17
C GLU A 274 11.03 13.47 -2.74
N MET A 275 9.71 13.67 -2.86
CA MET A 275 8.71 12.66 -2.55
C MET A 275 8.88 11.42 -3.43
N VAL A 276 9.02 11.58 -4.75
CA VAL A 276 9.17 10.45 -5.68
C VAL A 276 10.54 9.78 -5.52
N ARG A 277 11.63 10.55 -5.32
CA ARG A 277 12.96 9.99 -5.02
C ARG A 277 12.96 9.13 -3.77
N PHE A 278 12.36 9.61 -2.68
CA PHE A 278 12.29 8.86 -1.44
C PHE A 278 11.38 7.62 -1.56
N GLY A 279 10.27 7.75 -2.30
CA GLY A 279 9.39 6.64 -2.64
C GLY A 279 10.10 5.54 -3.45
N VAL A 280 10.84 5.92 -4.49
CA VAL A 280 11.62 4.97 -5.31
C VAL A 280 12.72 4.32 -4.47
N ALA A 281 13.39 5.07 -3.59
CA ALA A 281 14.40 4.52 -2.69
C ALA A 281 13.82 3.45 -1.77
N ALA A 282 12.68 3.73 -1.12
CA ALA A 282 12.02 2.79 -0.21
C ALA A 282 11.46 1.55 -0.95
N GLY A 283 10.81 1.75 -2.10
CA GLY A 283 10.35 0.65 -2.94
C GLY A 283 11.49 -0.26 -3.40
N SER A 284 12.63 0.31 -3.80
CA SER A 284 13.81 -0.45 -4.18
C SER A 284 14.46 -1.16 -2.98
N ALA A 285 14.53 -0.52 -1.81
CA ALA A 285 15.05 -1.13 -0.59
C ALA A 285 14.20 -2.35 -0.16
N ALA A 286 12.88 -2.27 -0.30
CA ALA A 286 12.01 -3.41 -0.01
C ALA A 286 12.33 -4.62 -0.90
N THR A 287 12.71 -4.41 -2.17
CA THR A 287 13.03 -5.53 -3.07
C THR A 287 14.30 -6.27 -2.71
N LEU A 288 15.17 -5.74 -1.86
CA LEU A 288 16.38 -6.41 -1.37
C LEU A 288 16.07 -7.51 -0.35
N ASN A 289 14.87 -7.52 0.21
CA ASN A 289 14.44 -8.45 1.24
C ASN A 289 13.76 -9.68 0.65
N GLN A 290 13.82 -10.80 1.38
CA GLN A 290 13.08 -12.02 1.07
C GLN A 290 11.65 -11.95 1.62
N GLY A 291 10.73 -12.65 0.97
CA GLY A 291 9.35 -12.79 1.45
C GLY A 291 8.54 -11.51 1.31
N THR A 292 7.85 -11.11 2.38
CA THR A 292 6.94 -9.97 2.45
C THR A 292 7.53 -8.78 3.21
N ARG A 293 8.81 -8.83 3.54
CA ARG A 293 9.50 -7.78 4.31
C ARG A 293 9.52 -6.46 3.56
N LEU A 294 9.19 -5.41 4.30
CA LEU A 294 9.17 -4.03 3.81
C LEU A 294 10.59 -3.41 3.78
N CYS A 295 10.66 -2.14 3.37
CA CYS A 295 11.92 -1.41 3.33
C CYS A 295 12.55 -1.27 4.73
N SER A 296 13.90 -1.28 4.76
CA SER A 296 14.67 -0.86 5.94
C SER A 296 15.05 0.62 5.84
N HIS A 297 15.23 1.27 6.99
CA HIS A 297 15.73 2.65 7.04
C HIS A 297 17.08 2.78 6.32
N ASP A 298 18.03 1.93 6.68
CA ASP A 298 19.42 2.07 6.22
C ASP A 298 19.56 1.89 4.71
N ASP A 299 18.88 0.89 4.14
CA ASP A 299 18.97 0.67 2.69
C ASP A 299 18.21 1.74 1.92
N THR A 300 17.08 2.22 2.46
CA THR A 300 16.35 3.36 1.89
C THR A 300 17.22 4.60 1.87
N GLN A 301 17.91 4.92 2.96
CA GLN A 301 18.79 6.10 3.02
C GLN A 301 19.99 6.00 2.07
N LYS A 302 20.61 4.81 1.93
CA LYS A 302 21.68 4.58 0.97
C LYS A 302 21.25 4.83 -0.47
N ILE A 303 20.08 4.28 -0.85
CA ILE A 303 19.52 4.44 -2.21
C ILE A 303 19.09 5.90 -2.42
N TYR A 304 18.45 6.53 -1.43
CA TYR A 304 18.04 7.92 -1.50
C TYR A 304 19.23 8.87 -1.68
N ALA A 305 20.30 8.66 -0.93
CA ALA A 305 21.54 9.42 -1.09
C ALA A 305 22.17 9.26 -2.47
N TYR A 306 22.06 8.07 -3.08
CA TYR A 306 22.49 7.85 -4.46
C TYR A 306 21.64 8.65 -5.46
N LEU A 307 20.31 8.63 -5.28
CA LEU A 307 19.36 9.33 -6.16
C LEU A 307 19.40 10.86 -6.02
N SER A 308 20.01 11.39 -4.97
CA SER A 308 20.10 12.84 -4.69
C SER A 308 21.41 13.47 -5.17
N ARG A 309 22.30 12.69 -5.80
CA ARG A 309 23.53 13.17 -6.42
C ARG A 309 23.28 13.74 -7.80
#